data_eef6a6b8868a2a81e674fa7770b38cb1
#
_entry.id   eef6a6b8868a2a81e674fa7770b38cb1
#
_cell.length_a   1.000
_cell.length_b   1.000
_cell.length_c   1.000
_cell.angle_alpha   90.00
_cell.angle_beta   90.00
_cell.angle_gamma   90.00
#
_symmetry.space_group_name_H-M   'P 1'
#
loop_
_entity.id
_entity.type
_entity.pdbx_description
1 polymer ?
#
loop_
_entity_poly.entity_id
_entity_poly.type
_entity_poly.pdbx_seq_one_letter_code
_entity_poly.pdbx_strand_id
1 'polypeptide(L)'
;MISAISYRLAWLTICLPVVLGSCLKAIKPSREFPSYSIPTAPDYALPSSWAALPTRADAADAVPTHSGLHDEQASAPVDVFFVHPTTYLSRTGWNADISNKQINHITDISTMRRQASVFNATARIYAPRYRQATLFSFFDEQTSNGNQAINLAYEDVKAAFRYYLAHYNQGRPIILAGHSQGTRHLTHLMHDFFDNDPVLRRKLVAAYLVGFNVPDSTLNVVRPCEDSTQTGCYVAWNTVDWGQEYAPYAHSVVTNPLTWKRDTATAIAHLNLGGTSYGFSKVDTAVVDAKAHNGLLWIHRPQSYGYPRFLLPGRPELSHSFHLVDYALFYMNIRQNAAARVHAYQKQAGH
;
A
#
# COMPACT_ATOMS: atom_id res chain seq x y z
N MET A 1 -31.71 -73.70 14.06
CA MET A 1 -32.51 -72.56 13.67
C MET A 1 -32.12 -71.37 14.57
N ILE A 2 -31.23 -70.52 14.16
CA ILE A 2 -30.82 -69.34 14.91
C ILE A 2 -31.06 -68.15 13.97
N SER A 3 -32.03 -67.31 14.35
CA SER A 3 -32.46 -66.11 13.61
C SER A 3 -31.45 -65.00 13.73
N ALA A 4 -30.94 -64.47 12.60
CA ALA A 4 -30.08 -63.29 12.55
C ALA A 4 -30.95 -62.03 12.52
N ILE A 5 -30.82 -61.22 13.58
CA ILE A 5 -31.42 -59.89 13.67
C ILE A 5 -30.48 -58.88 13.04
N SER A 6 -30.88 -58.31 11.89
CA SER A 6 -30.16 -57.28 11.17
C SER A 6 -30.46 -55.91 11.79
N TYR A 7 -29.52 -55.29 12.46
CA TYR A 7 -29.61 -53.87 12.86
C TYR A 7 -29.21 -52.99 11.69
N ARG A 8 -30.18 -52.28 11.10
CA ARG A 8 -29.93 -51.18 10.18
C ARG A 8 -29.61 -49.94 10.98
N LEU A 9 -28.33 -49.56 11.03
CA LEU A 9 -27.93 -48.25 11.51
C LEU A 9 -28.31 -47.21 10.49
N ALA A 10 -29.30 -46.37 10.80
CA ALA A 10 -29.63 -45.19 10.04
C ALA A 10 -28.59 -44.09 10.40
N TRP A 11 -27.71 -43.76 9.45
CA TRP A 11 -26.87 -42.62 9.54
C TRP A 11 -27.71 -41.35 9.31
N LEU A 12 -28.06 -40.67 10.42
CA LEU A 12 -28.54 -39.29 10.35
C LEU A 12 -27.33 -38.38 10.01
N THR A 13 -27.21 -38.01 8.75
CA THR A 13 -26.33 -36.95 8.29
C THR A 13 -26.93 -35.61 8.77
N ILE A 14 -26.49 -35.14 9.92
CA ILE A 14 -26.76 -33.78 10.36
C ILE A 14 -25.93 -32.86 9.45
N CYS A 15 -26.57 -32.37 8.37
CA CYS A 15 -26.05 -31.21 7.64
C CYS A 15 -26.10 -29.99 8.57
N LEU A 16 -25.02 -29.76 9.30
CA LEU A 16 -24.79 -28.46 9.93
C LEU A 16 -24.60 -27.46 8.81
N PRO A 17 -25.45 -26.43 8.64
CA PRO A 17 -25.14 -25.34 7.74
C PRO A 17 -23.94 -24.62 8.34
N VAL A 18 -22.77 -24.80 7.75
CA VAL A 18 -21.60 -23.97 8.04
C VAL A 18 -22.00 -22.58 7.53
N VAL A 19 -22.50 -21.76 8.43
CA VAL A 19 -22.68 -20.33 8.20
C VAL A 19 -21.28 -19.75 8.12
N LEU A 20 -20.72 -19.76 6.92
CA LEU A 20 -19.56 -18.96 6.55
C LEU A 20 -19.99 -17.49 6.62
N GLY A 21 -20.13 -16.98 7.84
CA GLY A 21 -20.25 -15.56 8.07
C GLY A 21 -18.99 -14.90 7.50
N SER A 22 -19.14 -14.11 6.44
CA SER A 22 -18.03 -13.47 5.76
C SER A 22 -17.22 -12.66 6.79
N CYS A 23 -15.89 -12.73 6.75
CA CYS A 23 -15.02 -11.92 7.62
C CYS A 23 -15.29 -10.43 7.49
N LEU A 24 -15.83 -9.97 6.36
CA LEU A 24 -16.33 -8.60 6.18
C LEU A 24 -17.42 -8.24 7.19
N LYS A 25 -18.38 -9.13 7.45
CA LYS A 25 -19.40 -8.89 8.48
C LYS A 25 -18.78 -8.80 9.88
N ALA A 26 -17.70 -9.55 10.12
CA ALA A 26 -16.98 -9.53 11.41
C ALA A 26 -16.27 -8.21 11.69
N ILE A 27 -15.86 -7.47 10.64
CA ILE A 27 -15.20 -6.16 10.76
C ILE A 27 -16.12 -4.99 10.45
N LYS A 28 -17.40 -5.24 10.09
CA LYS A 28 -18.40 -4.18 9.86
C LYS A 28 -18.71 -3.46 11.15
N PRO A 29 -18.56 -2.12 11.22
CA PRO A 29 -19.02 -1.34 12.37
C PRO A 29 -20.51 -1.56 12.61
N SER A 30 -20.90 -1.69 13.88
CA SER A 30 -22.27 -2.08 14.28
C SER A 30 -23.27 -0.94 14.22
N ARG A 31 -22.80 0.31 14.13
CA ARG A 31 -23.60 1.53 14.07
C ARG A 31 -23.15 2.40 12.91
N GLU A 32 -23.97 3.36 12.54
CA GLU A 32 -23.64 4.36 11.52
C GLU A 32 -22.51 5.28 11.97
N PHE A 33 -21.78 5.85 11.01
CA PHE A 33 -20.63 6.72 11.26
C PHE A 33 -20.93 7.85 12.26
N PRO A 34 -22.03 8.63 12.15
CA PRO A 34 -22.29 9.73 13.08
C PRO A 34 -22.64 9.27 14.50
N SER A 35 -22.93 7.98 14.70
CA SER A 35 -23.24 7.42 16.03
C SER A 35 -22.02 7.00 16.83
N TYR A 36 -20.82 7.10 16.27
CA TYR A 36 -19.56 6.88 16.98
C TYR A 36 -18.92 8.20 17.36
N SER A 37 -18.25 8.22 18.51
CA SER A 37 -17.34 9.31 18.85
C SER A 37 -16.18 9.33 17.84
N ILE A 38 -15.95 10.45 17.21
CA ILE A 38 -14.81 10.65 16.33
C ILE A 38 -13.55 10.70 17.19
N PRO A 39 -12.50 9.86 16.91
CA PRO A 39 -11.24 9.95 17.63
C PRO A 39 -10.61 11.33 17.51
N THR A 40 -9.82 11.73 18.51
CA THR A 40 -9.12 13.02 18.50
C THR A 40 -8.21 13.14 17.25
N ALA A 41 -8.27 14.31 16.62
CA ALA A 41 -7.41 14.59 15.47
C ALA A 41 -5.92 14.58 15.86
N PRO A 42 -5.03 14.08 14.99
CA PRO A 42 -3.60 14.12 15.23
C PRO A 42 -3.07 15.56 15.35
N ASP A 43 -2.20 15.81 16.32
CA ASP A 43 -1.35 17.01 16.35
C ASP A 43 0.01 16.66 15.72
N TYR A 44 0.25 17.14 14.50
CA TYR A 44 1.48 16.84 13.77
C TYR A 44 2.71 17.60 14.24
N ALA A 45 2.56 18.52 15.19
CA ALA A 45 3.70 19.08 15.95
C ALA A 45 4.32 18.03 16.89
N LEU A 46 3.56 17.00 17.27
CA LEU A 46 4.02 15.94 18.16
C LEU A 46 4.66 14.80 17.35
N PRO A 47 5.88 14.38 17.69
CA PRO A 47 6.52 13.22 17.02
C PRO A 47 5.71 11.92 17.12
N SER A 48 4.85 11.75 18.13
CA SER A 48 3.97 10.60 18.31
C SER A 48 2.89 10.49 17.22
N SER A 49 2.56 11.60 16.53
CA SER A 49 1.62 11.63 15.41
C SER A 49 2.25 11.15 14.09
N TRP A 50 3.49 10.70 14.14
CA TRP A 50 4.20 10.16 12.98
C TRP A 50 4.56 8.68 13.22
N ALA A 51 4.41 7.85 12.21
CA ALA A 51 4.86 6.46 12.20
C ALA A 51 6.35 6.37 11.90
N ALA A 52 6.85 7.25 10.99
CA ALA A 52 8.27 7.40 10.72
C ALA A 52 8.68 8.86 10.62
N LEU A 53 9.86 9.17 11.16
CA LEU A 53 10.55 10.46 11.06
C LEU A 53 12.07 10.22 10.96
N PRO A 54 12.80 10.87 10.05
CA PRO A 54 14.24 10.64 9.86
C PRO A 54 15.10 11.12 11.02
N THR A 55 14.49 11.76 12.04
CA THR A 55 15.17 12.31 13.22
C THR A 55 15.14 11.38 14.44
N ARG A 56 14.55 10.20 14.30
CA ARG A 56 14.48 9.19 15.38
C ARG A 56 14.56 7.79 14.79
N ALA A 57 15.00 6.83 15.60
CA ALA A 57 14.96 5.42 15.22
C ALA A 57 13.52 4.91 15.16
N ASP A 58 13.13 4.29 14.03
CA ASP A 58 11.82 3.67 13.86
C ASP A 58 11.85 2.50 12.84
N ALA A 59 10.68 1.95 12.53
CA ALA A 59 10.59 0.75 11.71
C ALA A 59 10.91 0.99 10.22
N ALA A 60 10.92 2.24 9.76
CA ALA A 60 11.30 2.56 8.38
C ALA A 60 12.81 2.55 8.16
N ASP A 61 13.63 2.56 9.23
CA ASP A 61 15.09 2.42 9.15
C ASP A 61 15.50 0.97 8.84
N ALA A 62 14.57 0.03 8.95
CA ALA A 62 14.88 -1.39 8.81
C ALA A 62 15.36 -1.74 7.40
N VAL A 63 16.30 -2.67 7.33
CA VAL A 63 16.72 -3.38 6.12
C VAL A 63 16.59 -4.89 6.34
N PRO A 64 16.41 -5.71 5.30
CA PRO A 64 16.41 -7.17 5.45
C PRO A 64 17.71 -7.65 6.12
N THR A 65 17.63 -8.49 7.16
CA THR A 65 18.73 -8.77 8.10
C THR A 65 20.03 -9.25 7.45
N HIS A 66 19.94 -10.03 6.36
CA HIS A 66 21.10 -10.63 5.68
C HIS A 66 21.29 -10.08 4.27
N SER A 67 20.85 -8.85 4.01
CA SER A 67 20.87 -8.27 2.67
C SER A 67 22.14 -7.48 2.34
N GLY A 68 22.91 -7.06 3.33
CA GLY A 68 24.01 -6.11 3.16
C GLY A 68 23.55 -4.68 2.82
N LEU A 69 22.23 -4.40 2.89
CA LEU A 69 21.68 -3.07 2.67
C LEU A 69 21.87 -2.19 3.92
N HIS A 70 21.84 -0.88 3.70
CA HIS A 70 21.98 0.11 4.76
C HIS A 70 20.85 1.15 4.69
N ASP A 71 20.55 1.75 5.82
CA ASP A 71 19.76 2.96 5.94
C ASP A 71 20.66 4.19 5.74
N GLU A 72 20.32 5.01 4.75
CA GLU A 72 21.09 6.20 4.36
C GLU A 72 20.28 7.49 4.52
N GLN A 73 19.19 7.45 5.29
CA GLN A 73 18.28 8.60 5.46
C GLN A 73 19.00 9.85 5.94
N ALA A 74 20.01 9.71 6.79
CA ALA A 74 20.75 10.84 7.37
C ALA A 74 21.41 11.72 6.29
N SER A 75 21.89 11.14 5.20
CA SER A 75 22.55 11.81 4.08
C SER A 75 21.65 12.01 2.86
N ALA A 76 20.41 11.52 2.90
CA ALA A 76 19.51 11.51 1.74
C ALA A 76 19.16 12.94 1.28
N PRO A 77 19.28 13.22 -0.05
CA PRO A 77 19.05 14.56 -0.61
C PRO A 77 17.56 14.89 -0.83
N VAL A 78 16.68 13.90 -0.79
CA VAL A 78 15.24 14.03 -1.04
C VAL A 78 14.44 13.50 0.13
N ASP A 79 13.17 13.85 0.17
CA ASP A 79 12.23 13.31 1.15
C ASP A 79 11.29 12.31 0.48
N VAL A 80 10.79 11.31 1.21
CA VAL A 80 9.58 10.58 0.87
C VAL A 80 8.48 10.87 1.88
N PHE A 81 7.32 11.29 1.40
CA PHE A 81 6.10 11.35 2.19
C PHE A 81 5.31 10.06 1.93
N PHE A 82 5.34 9.16 2.92
CA PHE A 82 4.76 7.83 2.81
C PHE A 82 3.42 7.74 3.54
N VAL A 83 2.34 7.35 2.83
CA VAL A 83 1.01 7.15 3.41
C VAL A 83 0.69 5.65 3.45
N HIS A 84 0.60 5.11 4.65
CA HIS A 84 0.42 3.68 4.87
C HIS A 84 -0.99 3.17 4.51
N PRO A 85 -1.17 1.86 4.21
CA PRO A 85 -2.49 1.23 4.05
C PRO A 85 -3.24 1.19 5.38
N THR A 86 -4.52 0.82 5.35
CA THR A 86 -5.23 0.51 6.59
C THR A 86 -4.73 -0.80 7.19
N THR A 87 -4.46 -0.76 8.48
CA THR A 87 -4.21 -1.91 9.36
C THR A 87 -5.34 -2.07 10.38
N TYR A 88 -6.39 -1.26 10.25
CA TYR A 88 -7.54 -1.25 11.14
C TYR A 88 -8.64 -2.17 10.60
N LEU A 89 -8.72 -3.36 11.20
CA LEU A 89 -9.69 -4.42 10.88
C LEU A 89 -10.66 -4.59 12.06
N SER A 90 -11.41 -3.54 12.39
CA SER A 90 -12.24 -3.55 13.59
C SER A 90 -13.68 -3.11 13.30
N ARG A 91 -14.60 -3.67 14.09
CA ARG A 91 -16.02 -3.30 14.13
C ARG A 91 -16.36 -2.26 15.20
N THR A 92 -15.38 -1.86 16.01
CA THR A 92 -15.62 -0.96 17.17
C THR A 92 -15.74 0.50 16.79
N GLY A 93 -15.44 0.86 15.53
CA GLY A 93 -15.55 2.20 15.00
C GLY A 93 -15.21 2.23 13.52
N TRP A 94 -15.51 3.34 12.85
CA TRP A 94 -15.21 3.56 11.44
C TRP A 94 -13.77 4.03 11.22
N ASN A 95 -13.17 4.72 12.19
CA ASN A 95 -11.81 5.22 12.14
C ASN A 95 -11.02 4.78 13.37
N ALA A 96 -9.76 4.46 13.18
CA ALA A 96 -8.83 4.11 14.25
C ALA A 96 -8.43 5.35 15.05
N ASP A 97 -8.28 5.19 16.35
CA ASP A 97 -7.62 6.17 17.20
C ASP A 97 -6.09 6.04 17.02
N ILE A 98 -5.41 7.15 16.73
CA ILE A 98 -3.95 7.17 16.57
C ILE A 98 -3.18 6.88 17.86
N SER A 99 -3.84 6.95 19.03
CA SER A 99 -3.26 6.55 20.32
C SER A 99 -3.29 5.02 20.55
N ASN A 100 -3.96 4.25 19.69
CA ASN A 100 -4.05 2.81 19.81
C ASN A 100 -2.70 2.12 19.50
N LYS A 101 -2.00 1.76 20.58
CA LYS A 101 -0.66 1.16 20.51
C LYS A 101 -0.60 -0.15 19.71
N GLN A 102 -1.65 -0.98 19.77
CA GLN A 102 -1.71 -2.26 19.06
C GLN A 102 -1.80 -2.03 17.54
N ILE A 103 -2.68 -1.14 17.09
CA ILE A 103 -2.82 -0.80 15.67
C ILE A 103 -1.53 -0.14 15.18
N ASN A 104 -0.95 0.77 15.95
CA ASN A 104 0.31 1.41 15.62
C ASN A 104 1.44 0.40 15.48
N HIS A 105 1.56 -0.55 16.42
CA HIS A 105 2.56 -1.62 16.33
C HIS A 105 2.40 -2.45 15.04
N ILE A 106 1.16 -2.84 14.69
CA ILE A 106 0.89 -3.56 13.43
C ILE A 106 1.31 -2.71 12.22
N THR A 107 0.97 -1.43 12.21
CA THR A 107 1.38 -0.49 11.15
C THR A 107 2.91 -0.43 11.04
N ASP A 108 3.61 -0.33 12.15
CA ASP A 108 5.06 -0.19 12.17
C ASP A 108 5.75 -1.45 11.62
N ILE A 109 5.39 -2.64 12.10
CA ILE A 109 6.06 -3.89 11.70
C ILE A 109 5.62 -4.40 10.31
N SER A 110 4.41 -4.07 9.85
CA SER A 110 3.90 -4.55 8.56
C SER A 110 4.12 -3.56 7.43
N THR A 111 3.97 -2.28 7.66
CA THR A 111 3.99 -1.27 6.60
C THR A 111 5.24 -0.41 6.63
N MET A 112 5.62 0.17 7.77
CA MET A 112 6.86 0.96 7.83
C MET A 112 8.06 0.08 7.51
N ARG A 113 8.18 -1.05 8.19
CA ARG A 113 9.29 -1.99 8.01
C ARG A 113 9.37 -2.63 6.63
N ARG A 114 8.24 -2.93 5.97
CA ARG A 114 8.22 -3.75 4.73
C ARG A 114 7.89 -2.96 3.48
N GLN A 115 7.38 -1.74 3.62
CA GLN A 115 6.99 -0.90 2.49
C GLN A 115 7.77 0.42 2.51
N ALA A 116 7.64 1.23 3.57
CA ALA A 116 8.29 2.53 3.63
C ALA A 116 9.83 2.41 3.59
N SER A 117 10.39 1.40 4.26
CA SER A 117 11.84 1.16 4.33
C SER A 117 12.51 0.96 2.97
N VAL A 118 11.76 0.63 1.92
CA VAL A 118 12.32 0.48 0.57
C VAL A 118 13.01 1.77 0.09
N PHE A 119 12.60 2.92 0.63
CA PHE A 119 13.11 4.24 0.26
C PHE A 119 14.28 4.72 1.11
N ASN A 120 14.64 4.03 2.20
CA ASN A 120 15.63 4.49 3.18
C ASN A 120 17.08 4.57 2.67
N ALA A 121 17.37 4.05 1.46
CA ALA A 121 18.66 4.24 0.79
C ALA A 121 18.80 5.61 0.11
N THR A 122 17.70 6.31 -0.16
CA THR A 122 17.72 7.47 -1.05
C THR A 122 16.90 8.66 -0.58
N ALA A 123 16.04 8.44 0.41
CA ALA A 123 15.11 9.47 0.88
C ALA A 123 14.96 9.46 2.40
N ARG A 124 14.72 10.64 2.98
CA ARG A 124 14.27 10.81 4.36
C ARG A 124 12.80 10.47 4.46
N ILE A 125 12.42 9.56 5.34
CA ILE A 125 11.06 9.02 5.40
C ILE A 125 10.21 9.80 6.40
N TYR A 126 9.12 10.39 5.92
CA TYR A 126 8.08 11.04 6.70
C TYR A 126 6.78 10.28 6.49
N ALA A 127 6.27 9.60 7.51
CA ALA A 127 5.03 8.83 7.44
C ALA A 127 4.09 9.25 8.58
N PRO A 128 2.97 9.93 8.30
CA PRO A 128 2.03 10.32 9.33
C PRO A 128 1.24 9.13 9.85
N ARG A 129 0.89 9.14 11.14
CA ARG A 129 -0.26 8.41 11.66
C ARG A 129 -1.50 9.22 11.36
N TYR A 130 -2.57 8.58 10.95
CA TYR A 130 -3.83 9.23 10.65
C TYR A 130 -4.99 8.35 11.14
N ARG A 131 -6.16 8.92 11.37
CA ARG A 131 -7.36 8.17 11.76
C ARG A 131 -7.83 7.28 10.61
N GLN A 132 -7.03 6.24 10.32
CA GLN A 132 -7.27 5.34 9.20
C GLN A 132 -8.68 4.75 9.26
N ALA A 133 -9.38 4.74 8.12
CA ALA A 133 -10.69 4.11 8.00
C ALA A 133 -10.56 2.59 8.09
N THR A 134 -11.54 1.93 8.71
CA THR A 134 -11.58 0.46 8.75
C THR A 134 -11.61 -0.11 7.34
N LEU A 135 -11.04 -1.32 7.16
CA LEU A 135 -11.07 -2.00 5.86
C LEU A 135 -12.50 -2.13 5.30
N PHE A 136 -13.51 -2.29 6.17
CA PHE A 136 -14.90 -2.39 5.74
C PHE A 136 -15.36 -1.15 4.94
N SER A 137 -14.79 0.03 5.18
CA SER A 137 -15.16 1.27 4.50
C SER A 137 -15.03 1.20 2.96
N PHE A 138 -14.16 0.32 2.45
CA PHE A 138 -13.95 0.11 1.02
C PHE A 138 -15.00 -0.82 0.38
N PHE A 139 -15.83 -1.45 1.19
CA PHE A 139 -16.87 -2.38 0.80
C PHE A 139 -18.27 -1.93 1.21
N ASP A 140 -18.40 -0.72 1.74
CA ASP A 140 -19.69 -0.12 2.11
C ASP A 140 -20.35 0.53 0.88
N GLU A 141 -20.93 -0.32 0.04
CA GLU A 141 -21.62 0.10 -1.19
C GLU A 141 -23.06 0.59 -0.93
N GLN A 142 -23.61 0.32 0.26
CA GLN A 142 -25.02 0.57 0.58
C GLN A 142 -25.25 1.88 1.33
N THR A 143 -24.23 2.42 1.97
CA THR A 143 -24.33 3.63 2.79
C THR A 143 -23.22 4.62 2.50
N SER A 144 -23.30 5.82 3.07
CA SER A 144 -22.22 6.82 2.97
C SER A 144 -21.19 6.72 4.09
N ASN A 145 -21.36 5.79 5.05
CA ASN A 145 -20.53 5.72 6.25
C ASN A 145 -19.05 5.45 5.92
N GLY A 146 -18.79 4.51 5.00
CA GLY A 146 -17.44 4.20 4.53
C GLY A 146 -16.76 5.41 3.90
N ASN A 147 -17.47 6.15 3.04
CA ASN A 147 -16.94 7.37 2.43
C ASN A 147 -16.68 8.48 3.48
N GLN A 148 -17.55 8.65 4.48
CA GLN A 148 -17.33 9.59 5.57
C GLN A 148 -16.06 9.26 6.35
N ALA A 149 -15.83 7.97 6.65
CA ALA A 149 -14.62 7.51 7.34
C ALA A 149 -13.35 7.76 6.51
N ILE A 150 -13.40 7.50 5.21
CA ILE A 150 -12.29 7.72 4.29
C ILE A 150 -11.99 9.22 4.16
N ASN A 151 -13.02 10.06 4.08
CA ASN A 151 -12.84 11.51 4.01
C ASN A 151 -12.22 12.07 5.31
N LEU A 152 -12.65 11.59 6.48
CA LEU A 152 -12.02 11.95 7.75
C LEU A 152 -10.53 11.59 7.78
N ALA A 153 -10.18 10.40 7.30
CA ALA A 153 -8.80 9.95 7.20
C ALA A 153 -7.99 10.81 6.23
N TYR A 154 -8.59 11.24 5.13
CA TYR A 154 -7.95 12.14 4.16
C TYR A 154 -7.63 13.50 4.76
N GLU A 155 -8.53 14.09 5.54
CA GLU A 155 -8.27 15.40 6.19
C GLU A 155 -7.05 15.34 7.10
N ASP A 156 -6.82 14.23 7.80
CA ASP A 156 -5.61 14.02 8.59
C ASP A 156 -4.36 13.95 7.71
N VAL A 157 -4.38 13.18 6.61
CA VAL A 157 -3.24 13.09 5.67
C VAL A 157 -2.93 14.45 5.06
N LYS A 158 -3.97 15.21 4.71
CA LYS A 158 -3.85 16.57 4.17
C LYS A 158 -3.23 17.53 5.21
N ALA A 159 -3.66 17.46 6.46
CA ALA A 159 -3.08 18.25 7.55
C ALA A 159 -1.61 17.87 7.81
N ALA A 160 -1.29 16.57 7.81
CA ALA A 160 0.08 16.09 7.94
C ALA A 160 0.98 16.60 6.81
N PHE A 161 0.51 16.57 5.58
CA PHE A 161 1.29 17.04 4.43
C PHE A 161 1.54 18.56 4.48
N ARG A 162 0.55 19.35 4.88
CA ARG A 162 0.73 20.78 5.13
C ARG A 162 1.77 21.04 6.20
N TYR A 163 1.69 20.31 7.32
CA TYR A 163 2.67 20.43 8.41
C TYR A 163 4.08 20.04 7.93
N TYR A 164 4.19 18.92 7.21
CA TYR A 164 5.46 18.46 6.63
C TYR A 164 6.07 19.53 5.71
N LEU A 165 5.30 20.11 4.79
CA LEU A 165 5.79 21.17 3.90
C LEU A 165 6.28 22.41 4.68
N ALA A 166 5.56 22.79 5.72
CA ALA A 166 5.86 23.99 6.50
C ALA A 166 7.06 23.83 7.44
N HIS A 167 7.26 22.63 8.02
CA HIS A 167 8.17 22.44 9.14
C HIS A 167 9.34 21.47 8.86
N TYR A 168 9.16 20.51 7.94
CA TYR A 168 10.13 19.43 7.73
C TYR A 168 10.79 19.44 6.36
N ASN A 169 10.08 19.75 5.28
CA ASN A 169 10.58 19.60 3.91
C ASN A 169 11.79 20.51 3.59
N GLN A 170 11.79 21.75 4.08
CA GLN A 170 12.88 22.72 3.84
C GLN A 170 13.23 22.87 2.35
N GLY A 171 12.24 22.75 1.47
CA GLY A 171 12.43 22.93 0.03
C GLY A 171 12.99 21.72 -0.73
N ARG A 172 13.27 20.59 -0.07
CA ARG A 172 13.81 19.39 -0.71
C ARG A 172 12.83 18.80 -1.74
N PRO A 173 13.36 18.10 -2.75
CA PRO A 173 12.54 17.30 -3.68
C PRO A 173 11.80 16.19 -2.94
N ILE A 174 10.65 15.78 -3.48
CA ILE A 174 9.69 14.93 -2.81
C ILE A 174 9.39 13.67 -3.65
N ILE A 175 9.50 12.52 -3.04
CA ILE A 175 8.85 11.29 -3.49
C ILE A 175 7.54 11.17 -2.71
N LEU A 176 6.42 10.92 -3.40
CA LEU A 176 5.19 10.48 -2.76
C LEU A 176 5.11 8.96 -2.86
N ALA A 177 4.78 8.28 -1.79
CA ALA A 177 4.62 6.83 -1.84
C ALA A 177 3.48 6.38 -0.94
N GLY A 178 2.70 5.42 -1.38
CA GLY A 178 1.60 4.89 -0.60
C GLY A 178 1.16 3.52 -1.06
N HIS A 179 0.33 2.89 -0.21
CA HIS A 179 -0.26 1.61 -0.51
C HIS A 179 -1.75 1.60 -0.13
N SER A 180 -2.60 0.99 -0.96
CA SER A 180 -4.01 0.76 -0.64
C SER A 180 -4.75 2.06 -0.26
N GLN A 181 -5.28 2.17 0.97
CA GLN A 181 -5.89 3.40 1.49
C GLN A 181 -4.95 4.60 1.39
N GLY A 182 -3.64 4.41 1.63
CA GLY A 182 -2.63 5.43 1.47
C GLY A 182 -2.54 5.95 0.03
N THR A 183 -2.60 5.06 -0.95
CA THR A 183 -2.65 5.43 -2.38
C THR A 183 -3.89 6.24 -2.71
N ARG A 184 -5.07 5.84 -2.21
CA ARG A 184 -6.31 6.61 -2.38
C ARG A 184 -6.15 8.05 -1.85
N HIS A 185 -5.56 8.20 -0.67
CA HIS A 185 -5.33 9.53 -0.10
C HIS A 185 -4.30 10.33 -0.89
N LEU A 186 -3.23 9.69 -1.37
CA LEU A 186 -2.23 10.36 -2.18
C LEU A 186 -2.77 10.82 -3.54
N THR A 187 -3.68 10.09 -4.17
CA THR A 187 -4.31 10.56 -5.42
C THR A 187 -5.11 11.85 -5.20
N HIS A 188 -5.87 11.93 -4.10
CA HIS A 188 -6.57 13.17 -3.72
C HIS A 188 -5.58 14.29 -3.36
N LEU A 189 -4.52 13.98 -2.63
CA LEU A 189 -3.49 14.94 -2.26
C LEU A 189 -2.75 15.48 -3.48
N MET A 190 -2.44 14.65 -4.45
CA MET A 190 -1.81 15.07 -5.70
C MET A 190 -2.72 15.99 -6.50
N HIS A 191 -4.01 15.70 -6.56
CA HIS A 191 -5.00 16.57 -7.17
C HIS A 191 -5.08 17.92 -6.43
N ASP A 192 -5.20 17.92 -5.10
CA ASP A 192 -5.34 19.13 -4.29
C ASP A 192 -4.10 20.03 -4.33
N PHE A 193 -2.90 19.46 -4.36
CA PHE A 193 -1.65 20.19 -4.21
C PHE A 193 -0.83 20.24 -5.50
N PHE A 194 -0.59 19.10 -6.15
CA PHE A 194 0.38 19.04 -7.26
C PHE A 194 -0.24 19.45 -8.62
N ASP A 195 -1.53 19.19 -8.83
CA ASP A 195 -2.21 19.66 -10.05
C ASP A 195 -2.35 21.19 -10.06
N ASN A 196 -2.51 21.80 -8.89
CA ASN A 196 -2.81 23.22 -8.75
C ASN A 196 -1.58 24.10 -8.46
N ASP A 197 -0.47 23.54 -7.97
CA ASP A 197 0.75 24.29 -7.65
C ASP A 197 1.93 23.86 -8.53
N PRO A 198 2.30 24.63 -9.56
CA PRO A 198 3.45 24.32 -10.40
C PRO A 198 4.80 24.41 -9.68
N VAL A 199 4.90 25.17 -8.58
CA VAL A 199 6.14 25.25 -7.79
C VAL A 199 6.34 23.96 -7.02
N LEU A 200 5.29 23.49 -6.35
CA LEU A 200 5.34 22.21 -5.64
C LEU A 200 5.51 21.04 -6.62
N ARG A 201 4.82 21.06 -7.77
CA ARG A 201 4.95 20.02 -8.79
C ARG A 201 6.37 19.87 -9.31
N ARG A 202 7.14 20.95 -9.46
CA ARG A 202 8.56 20.87 -9.85
C ARG A 202 9.43 20.15 -8.83
N LYS A 203 9.00 20.04 -7.57
CA LYS A 203 9.70 19.26 -6.53
C LYS A 203 9.38 17.77 -6.56
N LEU A 204 8.39 17.34 -7.36
CA LEU A 204 8.03 15.92 -7.43
C LEU A 204 9.12 15.14 -8.17
N VAL A 205 9.81 14.25 -7.47
CA VAL A 205 10.69 13.27 -8.08
C VAL A 205 9.85 12.20 -8.77
N ALA A 206 9.00 11.52 -8.03
CA ALA A 206 8.00 10.57 -8.56
C ALA A 206 6.94 10.27 -7.48
N ALA A 207 5.78 9.74 -7.90
CA ALA A 207 4.81 9.16 -6.99
C ALA A 207 4.66 7.65 -7.24
N TYR A 208 4.69 6.86 -6.16
CA TYR A 208 4.46 5.41 -6.16
C TYR A 208 3.07 5.13 -5.58
N LEU A 209 2.09 4.95 -6.46
CA LEU A 209 0.66 4.80 -6.15
C LEU A 209 0.25 3.32 -6.24
N VAL A 210 0.59 2.55 -5.21
CA VAL A 210 0.54 1.09 -5.25
C VAL A 210 -0.71 0.53 -4.58
N GLY A 211 -1.26 -0.56 -5.13
CA GLY A 211 -2.31 -1.33 -4.47
C GLY A 211 -3.69 -0.65 -4.44
N PHE A 212 -3.96 0.26 -5.37
CA PHE A 212 -5.27 0.88 -5.52
C PHE A 212 -5.59 1.17 -6.98
N ASN A 213 -6.88 1.33 -7.29
CA ASN A 213 -7.33 1.73 -8.62
C ASN A 213 -6.96 3.20 -8.88
N VAL A 214 -6.08 3.44 -9.85
CA VAL A 214 -5.65 4.77 -10.29
C VAL A 214 -5.91 4.90 -11.79
N PRO A 215 -7.12 5.27 -12.22
CA PRO A 215 -7.42 5.54 -13.62
C PRO A 215 -6.52 6.62 -14.21
N ASP A 216 -6.21 6.54 -15.49
CA ASP A 216 -5.36 7.54 -16.18
C ASP A 216 -5.93 8.96 -16.11
N SER A 217 -7.25 9.08 -15.97
CA SER A 217 -7.96 10.35 -15.80
C SER A 217 -7.94 10.92 -14.37
N THR A 218 -7.30 10.25 -13.41
CA THR A 218 -7.34 10.64 -11.97
C THR A 218 -6.66 11.99 -11.73
N LEU A 219 -5.55 12.26 -12.41
CA LEU A 219 -4.78 13.49 -12.26
C LEU A 219 -4.81 14.31 -13.56
N ASN A 220 -4.94 15.62 -13.42
CA ASN A 220 -5.09 16.53 -14.59
C ASN A 220 -3.75 16.86 -15.24
N VAL A 221 -2.68 17.00 -14.46
CA VAL A 221 -1.38 17.51 -14.93
C VAL A 221 -0.27 16.49 -14.76
N VAL A 222 -0.17 15.84 -13.59
CA VAL A 222 0.85 14.80 -13.37
C VAL A 222 0.49 13.55 -14.16
N ARG A 223 1.38 13.08 -15.03
CA ARG A 223 1.14 11.95 -15.92
C ARG A 223 1.81 10.67 -15.41
N PRO A 224 1.34 9.49 -15.85
CA PRO A 224 2.08 8.25 -15.61
C PRO A 224 3.50 8.34 -16.19
N CYS A 225 4.47 7.69 -15.53
CA CYS A 225 5.84 7.60 -16.03
C CYS A 225 5.92 6.61 -17.21
N GLU A 226 6.77 6.91 -18.18
CA GLU A 226 6.98 6.07 -19.37
C GLU A 226 8.27 5.22 -19.28
N ASP A 227 9.20 5.60 -18.39
CA ASP A 227 10.47 4.88 -18.20
C ASP A 227 10.95 4.88 -16.75
N SER A 228 12.11 4.28 -16.51
CA SER A 228 12.70 4.09 -15.19
C SER A 228 13.34 5.35 -14.58
N THR A 229 13.56 6.40 -15.37
CA THR A 229 14.32 7.60 -14.97
C THR A 229 13.52 8.89 -15.05
N GLN A 230 12.36 8.86 -15.71
CA GLN A 230 11.48 10.02 -15.82
C GLN A 230 11.05 10.52 -14.45
N THR A 231 11.05 11.85 -14.26
CA THR A 231 10.66 12.52 -13.01
C THR A 231 9.42 13.39 -13.18
N GLY A 232 8.81 13.85 -12.10
CA GLY A 232 7.57 14.64 -12.15
C GLY A 232 6.35 13.83 -12.57
N CYS A 233 6.36 12.51 -12.42
CA CYS A 233 5.36 11.57 -12.91
C CYS A 233 4.98 10.55 -11.82
N TYR A 234 4.03 9.65 -12.10
CA TYR A 234 3.67 8.59 -11.16
C TYR A 234 3.74 7.19 -11.79
N VAL A 235 3.94 6.19 -10.94
CA VAL A 235 3.82 4.78 -11.26
C VAL A 235 2.72 4.14 -10.41
N ALA A 236 2.01 3.16 -10.96
CA ALA A 236 0.94 2.47 -10.25
C ALA A 236 0.88 1.00 -10.68
N TRP A 237 0.49 0.11 -9.76
CA TRP A 237 0.18 -1.28 -10.06
C TRP A 237 -0.65 -1.93 -8.96
N ASN A 238 -1.31 -3.03 -9.32
CA ASN A 238 -2.06 -3.94 -8.46
C ASN A 238 -1.72 -5.36 -8.89
N THR A 239 -1.11 -6.16 -8.03
CA THR A 239 -0.57 -7.47 -8.37
C THR A 239 -1.61 -8.58 -8.16
N VAL A 240 -1.81 -9.41 -9.20
CA VAL A 240 -2.73 -10.56 -9.16
C VAL A 240 -2.11 -11.79 -9.81
N ASP A 241 -2.70 -12.97 -9.55
CA ASP A 241 -2.37 -14.20 -10.26
C ASP A 241 -2.51 -14.01 -11.78
N TRP A 242 -1.67 -14.66 -12.56
CA TRP A 242 -1.71 -14.63 -14.02
C TRP A 242 -3.07 -15.06 -14.54
N GLY A 243 -3.61 -14.30 -15.52
CA GLY A 243 -4.89 -14.57 -16.16
C GLY A 243 -6.11 -14.09 -15.38
N GLN A 244 -5.95 -13.40 -14.27
CA GLN A 244 -7.07 -12.85 -13.50
C GLN A 244 -7.53 -11.50 -14.04
N GLU A 245 -8.84 -11.31 -14.10
CA GLU A 245 -9.48 -10.06 -14.49
C GLU A 245 -10.28 -9.49 -13.32
N TYR A 246 -10.28 -8.17 -13.19
CA TYR A 246 -11.11 -7.49 -12.22
C TYR A 246 -11.65 -6.19 -12.83
N ALA A 247 -12.87 -6.23 -13.30
CA ALA A 247 -13.48 -5.15 -14.08
C ALA A 247 -13.36 -3.74 -13.49
N PRO A 248 -13.45 -3.52 -12.16
CA PRO A 248 -13.24 -2.19 -11.57
C PRO A 248 -11.85 -1.58 -11.82
N TYR A 249 -10.86 -2.38 -12.23
CA TYR A 249 -9.49 -1.92 -12.50
C TYR A 249 -9.17 -1.76 -14.00
N ALA A 250 -10.09 -2.08 -14.90
CA ALA A 250 -9.83 -2.12 -16.35
C ALA A 250 -9.24 -0.82 -16.96
N HIS A 251 -9.42 0.32 -16.30
CA HIS A 251 -8.88 1.61 -16.73
C HIS A 251 -7.76 2.13 -15.83
N SER A 252 -7.26 1.30 -14.91
CA SER A 252 -6.14 1.67 -14.05
C SER A 252 -4.83 1.73 -14.83
N VAL A 253 -4.01 2.70 -14.47
CA VAL A 253 -2.60 2.74 -14.90
C VAL A 253 -1.87 1.55 -14.30
N VAL A 254 -1.10 0.86 -15.12
CA VAL A 254 -0.20 -0.21 -14.69
C VAL A 254 1.21 0.05 -15.19
N THR A 255 2.12 0.21 -14.27
CA THR A 255 3.56 0.22 -14.53
C THR A 255 4.12 -1.13 -14.10
N ASN A 256 4.84 -1.82 -14.98
CA ASN A 256 5.53 -3.05 -14.62
C ASN A 256 6.80 -2.74 -13.80
N PRO A 257 6.89 -3.12 -12.51
CA PRO A 257 8.03 -2.76 -11.66
C PRO A 257 9.36 -3.43 -12.06
N LEU A 258 9.32 -4.41 -12.97
CA LEU A 258 10.53 -5.05 -13.50
C LEU A 258 11.17 -4.27 -14.65
N THR A 259 10.37 -3.50 -15.39
CA THR A 259 10.82 -2.74 -16.56
C THR A 259 10.61 -1.23 -16.44
N TRP A 260 9.74 -0.82 -15.53
CA TRP A 260 9.24 0.55 -15.32
C TRP A 260 8.54 1.13 -16.56
N LYS A 261 8.02 0.24 -17.42
CA LYS A 261 7.24 0.57 -18.61
C LYS A 261 5.78 0.22 -18.40
N ARG A 262 4.92 0.77 -19.25
CA ARG A 262 3.47 0.53 -19.27
C ARG A 262 3.02 -0.37 -20.43
N ASP A 263 3.97 -0.92 -21.20
CA ASP A 263 3.66 -1.85 -22.27
C ASP A 263 3.16 -3.21 -21.72
N THR A 264 2.58 -4.01 -22.60
CA THR A 264 2.05 -5.34 -22.27
C THR A 264 3.05 -6.47 -22.47
N ALA A 265 4.34 -6.16 -22.67
CA ALA A 265 5.39 -7.16 -22.78
C ALA A 265 5.56 -7.91 -21.45
N THR A 266 5.74 -9.21 -21.53
CA THR A 266 6.07 -10.02 -20.35
C THR A 266 7.53 -9.79 -19.96
N ALA A 267 7.73 -9.31 -18.73
CA ALA A 267 9.04 -9.23 -18.10
C ALA A 267 9.36 -10.54 -17.40
N ILE A 268 10.47 -11.17 -17.77
CA ILE A 268 10.90 -12.46 -17.19
C ILE A 268 11.37 -12.30 -15.75
N ALA A 269 11.25 -13.35 -14.94
CA ALA A 269 11.61 -13.34 -13.52
C ALA A 269 13.04 -12.90 -13.23
N HIS A 270 13.97 -13.11 -14.15
CA HIS A 270 15.38 -12.67 -13.99
C HIS A 270 15.53 -11.15 -13.85
N LEU A 271 14.55 -10.36 -14.32
CA LEU A 271 14.50 -8.90 -14.11
C LEU A 271 14.01 -8.51 -12.71
N ASN A 272 13.49 -9.46 -11.93
CA ASN A 272 13.16 -9.24 -10.54
C ASN A 272 14.45 -9.28 -9.70
N LEU A 273 14.91 -8.10 -9.30
CA LEU A 273 16.15 -7.90 -8.55
C LEU A 273 16.07 -8.45 -7.13
N GLY A 274 14.86 -8.62 -6.63
CA GLY A 274 14.59 -9.28 -5.38
C GLY A 274 13.38 -8.75 -4.63
N GLY A 275 12.68 -9.71 -4.00
CA GLY A 275 11.60 -9.48 -3.06
C GLY A 275 12.04 -9.76 -1.63
N THR A 276 11.25 -9.30 -0.69
CA THR A 276 11.43 -9.60 0.73
C THR A 276 10.27 -10.45 1.21
N SER A 277 10.54 -11.66 1.69
CA SER A 277 9.48 -12.49 2.27
C SER A 277 8.85 -11.81 3.49
N TYR A 278 7.71 -12.33 3.93
CA TYR A 278 7.00 -11.77 5.10
C TYR A 278 7.85 -11.69 6.37
N GLY A 279 8.86 -12.57 6.52
CA GLY A 279 9.82 -12.53 7.63
C GLY A 279 10.82 -11.37 7.58
N PHE A 280 10.98 -10.70 6.44
CA PHE A 280 11.92 -9.58 6.22
C PHE A 280 13.38 -9.92 6.63
N SER A 281 13.78 -11.19 6.46
CA SER A 281 15.08 -11.69 6.89
C SER A 281 16.14 -11.78 5.79
N LYS A 282 15.70 -11.78 4.53
CA LYS A 282 16.57 -11.89 3.36
C LYS A 282 15.90 -11.29 2.12
N VAL A 283 16.69 -11.10 1.09
CA VAL A 283 16.22 -10.77 -0.27
C VAL A 283 16.25 -12.05 -1.10
N ASP A 284 15.09 -12.41 -1.67
CA ASP A 284 14.95 -13.53 -2.61
C ASP A 284 14.99 -12.96 -4.04
N THR A 285 15.92 -13.40 -4.90
CA THR A 285 16.04 -12.94 -6.29
C THR A 285 15.11 -13.71 -7.23
N ALA A 286 14.76 -13.11 -8.36
CA ALA A 286 13.95 -13.73 -9.42
C ALA A 286 12.61 -14.32 -8.90
N VAL A 287 11.97 -13.61 -7.97
CA VAL A 287 10.78 -14.08 -7.23
C VAL A 287 9.59 -14.30 -8.16
N VAL A 288 9.36 -13.37 -9.09
CA VAL A 288 8.24 -13.40 -10.03
C VAL A 288 8.63 -12.77 -11.36
N ASP A 289 7.97 -13.21 -12.44
CA ASP A 289 7.80 -12.46 -13.68
C ASP A 289 6.67 -11.43 -13.53
N ALA A 290 6.45 -10.58 -14.53
CA ALA A 290 5.34 -9.65 -14.49
C ALA A 290 4.89 -9.23 -15.90
N LYS A 291 3.57 -9.00 -16.05
CA LYS A 291 2.95 -8.48 -17.27
C LYS A 291 1.85 -7.49 -16.93
N ALA A 292 1.92 -6.29 -17.49
CA ALA A 292 0.80 -5.35 -17.40
C ALA A 292 -0.35 -5.83 -18.30
N HIS A 293 -1.55 -5.94 -17.75
CA HIS A 293 -2.74 -6.35 -18.49
C HIS A 293 -4.00 -5.73 -17.88
N ASN A 294 -4.75 -5.00 -18.68
CA ASN A 294 -6.11 -4.51 -18.37
C ASN A 294 -6.25 -3.94 -16.95
N GLY A 295 -5.37 -3.01 -16.57
CA GLY A 295 -5.41 -2.35 -15.27
C GLY A 295 -4.80 -3.13 -14.10
N LEU A 296 -4.25 -4.33 -14.35
CA LEU A 296 -3.66 -5.24 -13.37
C LEU A 296 -2.25 -5.63 -13.75
N LEU A 297 -1.44 -5.97 -12.75
CA LEU A 297 -0.12 -6.57 -12.94
C LEU A 297 -0.21 -8.08 -12.71
N TRP A 298 -0.19 -8.86 -13.77
CA TRP A 298 -0.18 -10.31 -13.71
C TRP A 298 1.20 -10.84 -13.34
N ILE A 299 1.23 -11.81 -12.44
CA ILE A 299 2.44 -12.56 -12.08
C ILE A 299 2.13 -14.06 -12.00
N HIS A 300 3.10 -14.91 -12.34
CA HIS A 300 3.06 -16.29 -11.88
C HIS A 300 3.38 -16.35 -10.39
N ARG A 301 2.75 -17.32 -9.71
CA ARG A 301 2.89 -17.42 -8.25
C ARG A 301 4.33 -17.61 -7.83
N PRO A 302 4.80 -16.85 -6.82
CA PRO A 302 6.07 -17.15 -6.19
C PRO A 302 6.08 -18.60 -5.66
N GLN A 303 7.19 -19.30 -5.84
CA GLN A 303 7.34 -20.65 -5.28
C GLN A 303 7.49 -20.65 -3.76
N SER A 304 7.92 -19.53 -3.17
CA SER A 304 8.07 -19.36 -1.74
C SER A 304 6.74 -19.00 -1.07
N TYR A 305 6.42 -19.65 0.05
CA TYR A 305 5.28 -19.30 0.92
C TYR A 305 5.41 -17.93 1.60
N GLY A 306 6.55 -17.26 1.47
CA GLY A 306 6.81 -15.95 2.05
C GLY A 306 6.03 -14.79 1.43
N TYR A 307 5.23 -15.04 0.37
CA TYR A 307 4.45 -14.03 -0.36
C TYR A 307 2.96 -14.40 -0.37
N PRO A 308 2.24 -14.14 0.72
CA PRO A 308 0.84 -14.54 0.86
C PRO A 308 -0.08 -13.73 -0.07
N ARG A 309 -1.14 -14.38 -0.55
CA ARG A 309 -2.26 -13.73 -1.21
C ARG A 309 -3.18 -13.05 -0.20
N PHE A 310 -3.94 -12.09 -0.67
CA PHE A 310 -4.96 -11.41 0.12
C PHE A 310 -6.23 -12.28 0.16
N LEU A 311 -6.45 -12.96 1.27
CA LEU A 311 -7.64 -13.78 1.48
C LEU A 311 -8.65 -13.01 2.33
N LEU A 312 -9.76 -12.62 1.72
CA LEU A 312 -10.86 -11.96 2.42
C LEU A 312 -12.13 -12.82 2.24
N PRO A 313 -12.53 -13.61 3.25
CA PRO A 313 -13.73 -14.41 3.19
C PRO A 313 -14.96 -13.56 2.85
N GLY A 314 -15.78 -14.06 1.90
CA GLY A 314 -16.91 -13.33 1.33
C GLY A 314 -16.57 -12.45 0.12
N ARG A 315 -15.28 -12.38 -0.26
CA ARG A 315 -14.81 -11.70 -1.47
C ARG A 315 -13.84 -12.61 -2.23
N PRO A 316 -14.35 -13.72 -2.81
CA PRO A 316 -13.50 -14.72 -3.49
C PRO A 316 -12.73 -14.15 -4.68
N GLU A 317 -13.23 -13.08 -5.32
CA GLU A 317 -12.56 -12.37 -6.40
C GLU A 317 -11.23 -11.74 -5.97
N LEU A 318 -11.04 -11.46 -4.67
CA LEU A 318 -9.79 -10.93 -4.11
C LEU A 318 -8.79 -12.05 -3.77
N SER A 319 -9.19 -13.33 -3.78
CA SER A 319 -8.33 -14.45 -3.40
C SER A 319 -7.13 -14.68 -4.34
N HIS A 320 -7.15 -14.06 -5.50
CA HIS A 320 -6.05 -14.07 -6.47
C HIS A 320 -5.14 -12.85 -6.39
N SER A 321 -5.39 -11.95 -5.44
CA SER A 321 -4.63 -10.72 -5.28
C SER A 321 -3.41 -10.93 -4.37
N PHE A 322 -2.28 -10.35 -4.75
CA PHE A 322 -1.07 -10.24 -3.93
C PHE A 322 -0.97 -8.88 -3.22
N HIS A 323 -2.09 -8.22 -3.02
CA HIS A 323 -2.19 -6.89 -2.44
C HIS A 323 -1.33 -6.68 -1.18
N LEU A 324 -1.26 -7.68 -0.27
CA LEU A 324 -0.46 -7.58 0.95
C LEU A 324 1.05 -7.47 0.69
N VAL A 325 1.50 -7.89 -0.48
CA VAL A 325 2.93 -8.01 -0.82
C VAL A 325 3.32 -7.26 -2.09
N ASP A 326 2.47 -6.33 -2.58
CA ASP A 326 2.76 -5.49 -3.75
C ASP A 326 4.12 -4.80 -3.71
N TYR A 327 4.54 -4.31 -2.53
CA TYR A 327 5.89 -3.77 -2.32
C TYR A 327 6.94 -4.86 -2.16
N ALA A 328 6.60 -5.89 -1.39
CA ALA A 328 7.54 -6.94 -1.00
C ALA A 328 8.04 -7.77 -2.19
N LEU A 329 7.16 -8.03 -3.18
CA LEU A 329 7.53 -8.76 -4.40
C LEU A 329 8.60 -8.05 -5.25
N PHE A 330 8.64 -6.71 -5.18
CA PHE A 330 9.48 -5.87 -6.03
C PHE A 330 10.41 -4.97 -5.23
N TYR A 331 10.73 -5.34 -3.99
CA TYR A 331 11.44 -4.51 -3.03
C TYR A 331 12.74 -3.91 -3.61
N MET A 332 13.59 -4.74 -4.19
CA MET A 332 14.86 -4.27 -4.76
C MET A 332 14.68 -3.48 -6.06
N ASN A 333 13.68 -3.82 -6.88
CA ASN A 333 13.35 -3.05 -8.07
C ASN A 333 12.88 -1.63 -7.71
N ILE A 334 12.04 -1.49 -6.67
CA ILE A 334 11.58 -0.19 -6.19
C ILE A 334 12.75 0.61 -5.61
N ARG A 335 13.58 -0.03 -4.75
CA ARG A 335 14.75 0.61 -4.12
C ARG A 335 15.72 1.16 -5.16
N GLN A 336 16.05 0.36 -6.18
CA GLN A 336 16.93 0.78 -7.28
C GLN A 336 16.28 1.88 -8.13
N ASN A 337 14.99 1.77 -8.43
CA ASN A 337 14.28 2.77 -9.22
C ASN A 337 14.18 4.12 -8.51
N ALA A 338 13.92 4.13 -7.19
CA ALA A 338 13.92 5.35 -6.42
C ALA A 338 15.28 6.07 -6.52
N ALA A 339 16.40 5.33 -6.38
CA ALA A 339 17.74 5.86 -6.56
C ALA A 339 17.98 6.42 -7.97
N ALA A 340 17.57 5.69 -9.01
CA ALA A 340 17.72 6.13 -10.40
C ALA A 340 16.94 7.43 -10.68
N ARG A 341 15.71 7.55 -10.17
CA ARG A 341 14.90 8.76 -10.32
C ARG A 341 15.45 9.95 -9.53
N VAL A 342 15.95 9.72 -8.32
CA VAL A 342 16.63 10.77 -7.54
C VAL A 342 17.85 11.30 -8.28
N HIS A 343 18.69 10.40 -8.80
CA HIS A 343 19.83 10.80 -9.60
C HIS A 343 19.45 11.58 -10.87
N ALA A 344 18.44 11.10 -11.60
CA ALA A 344 17.92 11.79 -12.79
C ALA A 344 17.38 13.19 -12.46
N TYR A 345 16.64 13.31 -11.35
CA TYR A 345 16.11 14.59 -10.88
C TYR A 345 17.24 15.58 -10.55
N GLN A 346 18.27 15.16 -9.81
CA GLN A 346 19.41 16.00 -9.48
C GLN A 346 20.15 16.48 -10.72
N LYS A 347 20.37 15.59 -11.69
CA LYS A 347 21.01 15.94 -12.97
C LYS A 347 20.19 16.99 -13.75
N GLN A 348 18.86 16.90 -13.76
CA GLN A 348 17.98 17.88 -14.41
C GLN A 348 17.98 19.24 -13.68
N ALA A 349 18.11 19.24 -12.35
CA ALA A 349 18.17 20.44 -11.54
C ALA A 349 19.55 21.14 -11.56
N GLY A 350 20.54 20.59 -12.24
CA GLY A 350 21.88 21.17 -12.33
C GLY A 350 22.76 20.94 -11.08
N HIS A 351 22.43 19.92 -10.29
CA HIS A 351 23.19 19.48 -9.11
C HIS A 351 24.01 18.23 -9.40
#